data_2d68119e87be5b54150b1abe13d25009
#
_entry.id   2d68119e87be5b54150b1abe13d25009
#
_cell.length_a   1.000
_cell.length_b   1.000
_cell.length_c   1.000
_cell.angle_alpha   90.00
_cell.angle_beta   90.00
_cell.angle_gamma   90.00
#
_symmetry.space_group_name_H-M   'P 1'
#
loop_
_entity.id
_entity.type
_entity.pdbx_description
1 polymer ?
#
loop_
_entity_poly.entity_id
_entity_poly.type
_entity_poly.pdbx_seq_one_letter_code
_entity_poly.pdbx_strand_id
1 'polypeptide(L)'
;MPLEIKWASTENNEVSDLLVVKLAENPDLVKAGIKIQRDAMSFDELLNWLYRDASQDAKYGVPTYNMFNLATGFTPWYDQKYTYSTKEEMIKMGYNTNYIFDKELEQAATDMVMVAPDQRDAFKDNFVKFVTRWNEMLPDLPLYSNQYHDFYNSKLKHWVTSEMKGLTATILDAW
;
A
#
# COMPACT_ATOMS: atom_id res chain seq x y z
N MET A 1 -1.17 0.39 30.72
CA MET A 1 0.07 0.10 29.96
C MET A 1 -0.03 0.87 28.66
N PRO A 2 0.97 1.63 28.23
CA PRO A 2 0.93 2.29 26.94
C PRO A 2 0.88 1.25 25.81
N LEU A 3 0.17 1.58 24.71
CA LEU A 3 0.20 0.79 23.49
C LEU A 3 1.48 1.12 22.72
N GLU A 4 2.34 0.13 22.55
CA GLU A 4 3.55 0.29 21.70
C GLU A 4 3.28 -0.18 20.28
N ILE A 5 3.55 0.72 19.32
CA ILE A 5 3.48 0.44 17.90
C ILE A 5 4.90 0.39 17.34
N LYS A 6 5.31 -0.75 16.83
CA LYS A 6 6.60 -0.91 16.16
C LYS A 6 6.43 -0.63 14.68
N TRP A 7 7.23 0.30 14.17
CA TRP A 7 7.17 0.77 12.80
C TRP A 7 8.46 0.47 12.05
N ALA A 8 8.40 -0.41 11.04
CA ALA A 8 9.49 -0.67 10.12
C ALA A 8 9.50 0.35 8.98
N SER A 9 10.63 0.95 8.70
CA SER A 9 10.82 1.86 7.58
C SER A 9 12.20 1.69 6.96
N THR A 10 12.39 2.16 5.74
CA THR A 10 13.72 2.21 5.16
C THR A 10 14.57 3.29 5.83
N GLU A 11 15.85 3.03 5.96
CA GLU A 11 16.85 4.04 6.30
C GLU A 11 16.98 5.08 5.17
N ASN A 12 17.44 6.28 5.51
CA ASN A 12 17.59 7.39 4.57
C ASN A 12 16.27 7.81 3.87
N ASN A 13 15.14 7.67 4.55
CA ASN A 13 13.83 8.08 4.06
C ASN A 13 13.39 9.37 4.79
N GLU A 14 13.55 10.51 4.11
CA GLU A 14 13.26 11.83 4.68
C GLU A 14 11.81 11.99 5.19
N VAL A 15 10.86 11.34 4.52
CA VAL A 15 9.45 11.38 4.95
C VAL A 15 9.27 10.62 6.27
N SER A 16 9.87 9.43 6.37
CA SER A 16 9.84 8.65 7.62
C SER A 16 10.56 9.38 8.76
N ASP A 17 11.67 10.08 8.45
CA ASP A 17 12.43 10.87 9.43
C ASP A 17 11.61 12.05 9.96
N LEU A 18 10.87 12.73 9.07
CA LEU A 18 9.95 13.80 9.48
C LEU A 18 8.76 13.26 10.28
N LEU A 19 8.17 12.16 9.83
CA LEU A 19 6.99 11.58 10.47
C LEU A 19 7.28 11.07 11.88
N VAL A 20 8.43 10.44 12.13
CA VAL A 20 8.75 9.95 13.48
C VAL A 20 8.79 11.09 14.50
N VAL A 21 9.34 12.24 14.12
CA VAL A 21 9.36 13.43 14.98
C VAL A 21 7.94 13.96 15.22
N LYS A 22 7.15 14.10 14.15
CA LYS A 22 5.76 14.59 14.24
C LYS A 22 4.86 13.68 15.09
N LEU A 23 5.02 12.38 14.95
CA LEU A 23 4.25 11.41 15.73
C LEU A 23 4.68 11.40 17.22
N ALA A 24 5.99 11.50 17.49
CA ALA A 24 6.48 11.57 18.86
C ALA A 24 6.03 12.84 19.61
N GLU A 25 5.88 13.96 18.89
CA GLU A 25 5.45 15.26 19.43
C GLU A 25 3.91 15.41 19.48
N ASN A 26 3.15 14.46 18.93
CA ASN A 26 1.70 14.58 18.85
C ASN A 26 1.06 14.41 20.24
N PRO A 27 0.44 15.47 20.81
CA PRO A 27 -0.11 15.43 22.15
C PRO A 27 -1.29 14.46 22.30
N ASP A 28 -2.02 14.19 21.22
CA ASP A 28 -3.16 13.27 21.25
C ASP A 28 -2.70 11.82 21.35
N LEU A 29 -1.60 11.45 20.69
CA LEU A 29 -0.99 10.13 20.82
C LEU A 29 -0.45 9.92 22.23
N VAL A 30 0.25 10.92 22.79
CA VAL A 30 0.77 10.88 24.15
C VAL A 30 -0.39 10.76 25.16
N LYS A 31 -1.45 11.55 25.00
CA LYS A 31 -2.65 11.50 25.85
C LYS A 31 -3.38 10.15 25.76
N ALA A 32 -3.42 9.56 24.56
CA ALA A 32 -4.00 8.23 24.35
C ALA A 32 -3.12 7.09 24.87
N GLY A 33 -1.89 7.40 25.32
CA GLY A 33 -0.94 6.39 25.79
C GLY A 33 -0.35 5.55 24.65
N ILE A 34 -0.28 6.11 23.44
CA ILE A 34 0.30 5.45 22.27
C ILE A 34 1.76 5.88 22.12
N LYS A 35 2.65 4.91 22.00
CA LYS A 35 4.07 5.12 21.74
C LYS A 35 4.43 4.46 20.44
N ILE A 36 5.02 5.21 19.51
CA ILE A 36 5.51 4.69 18.25
C ILE A 36 7.03 4.57 18.31
N GLN A 37 7.54 3.37 18.05
CA GLN A 37 8.96 3.08 17.93
C GLN A 37 9.25 2.74 16.50
N ARG A 38 10.10 3.55 15.85
CA ARG A 38 10.57 3.31 14.48
C ARG A 38 11.89 2.55 14.50
N ASP A 39 11.96 1.50 13.69
CA ASP A 39 13.18 0.77 13.36
C ASP A 39 13.49 1.00 11.88
N ALA A 40 14.62 1.67 11.59
CA ALA A 40 15.08 1.91 10.24
C ALA A 40 16.00 0.76 9.79
N MET A 41 15.79 0.27 8.58
CA MET A 41 16.51 -0.89 8.05
C MET A 41 16.68 -0.79 6.53
N SER A 42 17.42 -1.70 5.93
CA SER A 42 17.52 -1.80 4.48
C SER A 42 16.16 -2.16 3.87
N PHE A 43 15.96 -1.83 2.58
CA PHE A 43 14.71 -2.15 1.89
C PHE A 43 14.45 -3.66 1.81
N ASP A 44 15.50 -4.44 1.57
CA ASP A 44 15.39 -5.91 1.50
C ASP A 44 14.98 -6.50 2.85
N GLU A 45 15.55 -6.00 3.95
CA GLU A 45 15.18 -6.44 5.28
C GLU A 45 13.73 -6.07 5.62
N LEU A 46 13.28 -4.86 5.23
CA LEU A 46 11.90 -4.43 5.41
C LEU A 46 10.92 -5.36 4.67
N LEU A 47 11.25 -5.76 3.43
CA LEU A 47 10.42 -6.69 2.67
C LEU A 47 10.36 -8.08 3.31
N ASN A 48 11.48 -8.58 3.86
CA ASN A 48 11.50 -9.85 4.57
C ASN A 48 10.55 -9.83 5.79
N TRP A 49 10.50 -8.74 6.54
CA TRP A 49 9.56 -8.57 7.64
C TRP A 49 8.12 -8.43 7.17
N LEU A 50 7.87 -7.67 6.09
CA LEU A 50 6.53 -7.45 5.54
C LEU A 50 5.92 -8.75 5.04
N TYR A 51 6.68 -9.51 4.24
CA TYR A 51 6.22 -10.78 3.67
C TYR A 51 6.34 -11.95 4.64
N ARG A 52 6.89 -11.74 5.83
CA ARG A 52 7.16 -12.79 6.82
C ARG A 52 7.96 -13.94 6.23
N ASP A 53 9.01 -13.61 5.48
CA ASP A 53 9.81 -14.60 4.73
C ASP A 53 10.75 -15.39 5.63
N ALA A 54 10.22 -16.40 6.30
CA ALA A 54 10.98 -17.30 7.15
C ALA A 54 12.03 -18.15 6.39
N SER A 55 12.02 -18.15 5.05
CA SER A 55 13.03 -18.84 4.26
C SER A 55 14.40 -18.13 4.29
N GLN A 56 14.39 -16.82 4.48
CA GLN A 56 15.62 -16.02 4.62
C GLN A 56 16.20 -16.12 6.04
N ASP A 57 15.34 -16.03 7.05
CA ASP A 57 15.68 -16.23 8.46
C ASP A 57 14.38 -16.51 9.23
N ALA A 58 14.41 -17.48 10.13
CA ALA A 58 13.26 -17.86 10.96
C ALA A 58 12.65 -16.68 11.74
N LYS A 59 13.45 -15.65 12.09
CA LYS A 59 12.98 -14.44 12.78
C LYS A 59 11.89 -13.70 12.00
N TYR A 60 11.98 -13.66 10.66
CA TYR A 60 11.03 -12.95 9.81
C TYR A 60 9.63 -13.57 9.82
N GLY A 61 9.53 -14.88 10.09
CA GLY A 61 8.24 -15.57 10.23
C GLY A 61 7.43 -15.14 11.47
N VAL A 62 8.03 -14.40 12.40
CA VAL A 62 7.39 -13.93 13.63
C VAL A 62 6.83 -12.53 13.44
N PRO A 63 5.52 -12.29 13.65
CA PRO A 63 4.93 -10.96 13.59
C PRO A 63 5.59 -10.01 14.60
N THR A 64 6.38 -9.07 14.12
CA THR A 64 7.19 -8.17 14.96
C THR A 64 6.77 -6.72 14.80
N TYR A 65 6.39 -6.30 13.60
CA TYR A 65 6.05 -4.92 13.28
C TYR A 65 4.55 -4.75 13.04
N ASN A 66 4.04 -3.59 13.46
CA ASN A 66 2.63 -3.21 13.33
C ASN A 66 2.40 -2.23 12.17
N MET A 67 3.44 -1.51 11.76
CA MET A 67 3.40 -0.52 10.69
C MET A 67 4.60 -0.68 9.77
N PHE A 68 4.36 -0.42 8.49
CA PHE A 68 5.39 -0.37 7.45
C PHE A 68 5.19 0.89 6.62
N ASN A 69 6.28 1.56 6.22
CA ASN A 69 6.22 2.65 5.26
C ASN A 69 6.68 2.16 3.89
N LEU A 70 5.77 2.15 2.94
CA LEU A 70 5.98 1.70 1.58
C LEU A 70 5.36 2.66 0.59
N ALA A 71 5.83 2.60 -0.65
CA ALA A 71 5.21 3.26 -1.78
C ALA A 71 4.50 2.22 -2.65
N THR A 72 3.42 2.64 -3.29
CA THR A 72 2.74 1.85 -4.31
C THR A 72 2.56 2.68 -5.58
N GLY A 73 2.56 2.03 -6.74
CA GLY A 73 2.22 2.65 -8.00
C GLY A 73 0.73 2.55 -8.28
N PHE A 74 0.18 3.57 -8.94
CA PHE A 74 -1.15 3.45 -9.52
C PHE A 74 -1.10 2.59 -10.78
N THR A 75 -2.09 1.74 -10.94
CA THR A 75 -2.29 0.94 -12.14
C THR A 75 -3.63 1.29 -12.78
N PRO A 76 -3.77 1.14 -14.12
CA PRO A 76 -5.06 1.34 -14.78
C PRO A 76 -6.13 0.33 -14.34
N TRP A 77 -5.73 -0.74 -13.64
CA TRP A 77 -6.60 -1.79 -13.17
C TRP A 77 -6.77 -1.69 -11.67
N TYR A 78 -7.99 -1.44 -11.23
CA TYR A 78 -8.32 -1.42 -9.80
C TYR A 78 -8.87 -2.78 -9.39
N ASP A 79 -7.96 -3.72 -9.12
CA ASP A 79 -8.30 -5.06 -8.65
C ASP A 79 -7.69 -5.27 -7.25
N GLN A 80 -8.53 -5.25 -6.24
CA GLN A 80 -8.16 -5.45 -4.84
C GLN A 80 -8.56 -6.84 -4.30
N LYS A 81 -9.10 -7.71 -5.16
CA LYS A 81 -9.61 -9.02 -4.77
C LYS A 81 -8.59 -9.87 -4.01
N TYR A 82 -7.35 -9.87 -4.45
CA TYR A 82 -6.30 -10.67 -3.82
C TYR A 82 -5.64 -9.94 -2.65
N THR A 83 -5.57 -8.61 -2.70
CA THR A 83 -4.98 -7.77 -1.65
C THR A 83 -5.67 -7.96 -0.29
N TYR A 84 -6.97 -8.18 -0.30
CA TYR A 84 -7.76 -8.38 0.93
C TYR A 84 -8.34 -9.79 1.06
N SER A 85 -7.78 -10.76 0.34
CA SER A 85 -8.24 -12.14 0.44
C SER A 85 -7.88 -12.75 1.79
N THR A 86 -8.85 -13.43 2.40
CA THR A 86 -8.65 -14.17 3.66
C THR A 86 -8.09 -15.57 3.43
N LYS A 87 -7.84 -15.97 2.18
CA LYS A 87 -7.31 -17.28 1.83
C LYS A 87 -5.83 -17.40 2.15
N GLU A 88 -5.44 -18.42 2.87
CA GLU A 88 -4.05 -18.67 3.25
C GLU A 88 -3.10 -18.74 2.05
N GLU A 89 -3.57 -19.27 0.93
CA GLU A 89 -2.81 -19.33 -0.32
C GLU A 89 -2.43 -17.92 -0.82
N MET A 90 -3.37 -16.97 -0.80
CA MET A 90 -3.11 -15.59 -1.24
C MET A 90 -2.15 -14.85 -0.30
N ILE A 91 -2.18 -15.19 0.99
CA ILE A 91 -1.24 -14.65 1.97
C ILE A 91 0.17 -15.19 1.70
N LYS A 92 0.30 -16.51 1.50
CA LYS A 92 1.59 -17.16 1.16
C LYS A 92 2.18 -16.64 -0.14
N MET A 93 1.36 -16.23 -1.09
CA MET A 93 1.78 -15.60 -2.35
C MET A 93 2.14 -14.12 -2.20
N GLY A 94 2.01 -13.53 -1.01
CA GLY A 94 2.36 -12.14 -0.71
C GLY A 94 1.34 -11.10 -1.19
N TYR A 95 0.09 -11.50 -1.47
CA TYR A 95 -0.95 -10.55 -1.89
C TYR A 95 -1.55 -9.78 -0.71
N ASN A 96 -1.99 -10.47 0.36
CA ASN A 96 -2.52 -9.81 1.56
C ASN A 96 -1.39 -9.56 2.57
N THR A 97 -0.59 -8.52 2.33
CA THR A 97 0.52 -8.14 3.21
C THR A 97 0.08 -7.37 4.46
N ASN A 98 -1.15 -6.87 4.47
CA ASN A 98 -1.71 -6.16 5.63
C ASN A 98 -2.20 -7.11 6.72
N TYR A 99 -2.32 -8.40 6.40
CA TYR A 99 -2.84 -9.44 7.31
C TYR A 99 -4.20 -9.10 7.93
N ILE A 100 -5.03 -8.37 7.18
CA ILE A 100 -6.42 -8.09 7.55
C ILE A 100 -7.29 -9.23 7.05
N PHE A 101 -8.06 -9.81 7.96
CA PHE A 101 -8.95 -10.95 7.70
C PHE A 101 -10.40 -10.52 7.90
N ASP A 102 -10.88 -9.65 7.02
CA ASP A 102 -12.25 -9.14 7.04
C ASP A 102 -13.03 -9.64 5.83
N LYS A 103 -14.07 -10.46 6.09
CA LYS A 103 -14.87 -11.08 5.03
C LYS A 103 -15.73 -10.08 4.26
N GLU A 104 -16.14 -8.98 4.88
CA GLU A 104 -16.95 -7.96 4.21
C GLU A 104 -16.06 -7.18 3.24
N LEU A 105 -14.84 -6.86 3.63
CA LEU A 105 -13.86 -6.20 2.76
C LEU A 105 -13.47 -7.10 1.58
N GLU A 106 -13.17 -8.39 1.84
CA GLU A 106 -12.87 -9.38 0.79
C GLU A 106 -14.03 -9.52 -0.19
N GLN A 107 -15.28 -9.60 0.31
CA GLN A 107 -16.46 -9.73 -0.53
C GLN A 107 -16.67 -8.47 -1.38
N ALA A 108 -16.57 -7.28 -0.80
CA ALA A 108 -16.72 -6.03 -1.53
C ALA A 108 -15.65 -5.87 -2.63
N ALA A 109 -14.39 -6.23 -2.33
CA ALA A 109 -13.31 -6.25 -3.32
C ALA A 109 -13.58 -7.25 -4.45
N THR A 110 -14.12 -8.42 -4.13
CA THR A 110 -14.50 -9.45 -5.12
C THR A 110 -15.66 -8.99 -5.99
N ASP A 111 -16.69 -8.40 -5.40
CA ASP A 111 -17.89 -7.93 -6.10
C ASP A 111 -17.57 -6.84 -7.13
N MET A 112 -16.57 -5.98 -6.85
CA MET A 112 -16.10 -4.98 -7.82
C MET A 112 -15.56 -5.63 -9.11
N VAL A 113 -14.76 -6.69 -8.96
CA VAL A 113 -14.09 -7.35 -10.08
C VAL A 113 -15.05 -8.22 -10.89
N MET A 114 -16.12 -8.71 -10.24
CA MET A 114 -17.10 -9.61 -10.86
C MET A 114 -18.23 -8.88 -11.63
N VAL A 115 -18.23 -7.55 -11.63
CA VAL A 115 -19.20 -6.75 -12.38
C VAL A 115 -18.93 -6.83 -13.88
N ALA A 116 -19.96 -7.03 -14.68
CA ALA A 116 -19.84 -7.01 -16.14
C ALA A 116 -19.41 -5.62 -16.65
N PRO A 117 -18.61 -5.52 -17.73
CA PRO A 117 -18.04 -4.26 -18.19
C PRO A 117 -19.03 -3.15 -18.54
N ASP A 118 -20.26 -3.51 -18.88
CA ASP A 118 -21.36 -2.59 -19.18
C ASP A 118 -22.15 -2.11 -17.97
N GLN A 119 -21.93 -2.71 -16.79
CA GLN A 119 -22.65 -2.41 -15.55
C GLN A 119 -21.89 -1.40 -14.66
N ARG A 120 -21.63 -0.21 -15.20
CA ARG A 120 -20.84 0.83 -14.51
C ARG A 120 -21.41 1.27 -13.16
N ASP A 121 -22.74 1.32 -13.02
CA ASP A 121 -23.36 1.75 -11.77
C ASP A 121 -23.24 0.68 -10.70
N ALA A 122 -23.37 -0.60 -11.04
CA ALA A 122 -23.08 -1.69 -10.12
C ALA A 122 -21.62 -1.68 -9.64
N PHE A 123 -20.65 -1.37 -10.54
CA PHE A 123 -19.25 -1.19 -10.13
C PHE A 123 -19.10 -0.04 -9.13
N LYS A 124 -19.72 1.12 -9.38
CA LYS A 124 -19.66 2.27 -8.46
C LYS A 124 -20.23 1.94 -7.08
N ASP A 125 -21.39 1.26 -7.06
CA ASP A 125 -22.02 0.86 -5.80
C ASP A 125 -21.14 -0.09 -4.99
N ASN A 126 -20.49 -1.05 -5.65
CA ASN A 126 -19.56 -1.97 -5.02
C ASN A 126 -18.28 -1.26 -4.58
N PHE A 127 -17.78 -0.30 -5.39
CA PHE A 127 -16.65 0.54 -5.02
C PHE A 127 -16.93 1.36 -3.76
N VAL A 128 -18.12 1.97 -3.65
CA VAL A 128 -18.52 2.72 -2.46
C VAL A 128 -18.57 1.81 -1.23
N LYS A 129 -19.12 0.60 -1.34
CA LYS A 129 -19.11 -0.39 -0.24
C LYS A 129 -17.70 -0.74 0.17
N PHE A 130 -16.83 -1.04 -0.81
CA PHE A 130 -15.43 -1.37 -0.56
C PHE A 130 -14.70 -0.23 0.17
N VAL A 131 -14.78 1.01 -0.34
CA VAL A 131 -14.09 2.16 0.26
C VAL A 131 -14.63 2.47 1.66
N THR A 132 -15.94 2.30 1.88
CA THR A 132 -16.54 2.49 3.20
C THR A 132 -15.96 1.50 4.20
N ARG A 133 -15.95 0.20 3.86
CA ARG A 133 -15.37 -0.82 4.74
C ARG A 133 -13.87 -0.65 4.92
N TRP A 134 -13.17 -0.29 3.85
CA TRP A 134 -11.74 0.03 3.89
C TRP A 134 -11.43 1.17 4.88
N ASN A 135 -12.21 2.24 4.87
CA ASN A 135 -12.07 3.35 5.80
C ASN A 135 -12.34 2.95 7.27
N GLU A 136 -13.26 2.01 7.50
CA GLU A 136 -13.50 1.48 8.84
C GLU A 136 -12.34 0.64 9.36
N MET A 137 -11.72 -0.15 8.47
CA MET A 137 -10.63 -1.06 8.82
C MET A 137 -9.25 -0.38 8.82
N LEU A 138 -9.09 0.72 8.06
CA LEU A 138 -7.85 1.49 7.90
C LEU A 138 -6.60 0.61 7.66
N PRO A 139 -6.59 -0.24 6.63
CA PRO A 139 -5.45 -1.09 6.34
C PRO A 139 -4.20 -0.29 5.97
N ASP A 140 -4.41 0.87 5.38
CA ASP A 140 -3.35 1.79 4.96
C ASP A 140 -3.69 3.23 5.38
N LEU A 141 -2.66 4.01 5.65
CA LEU A 141 -2.75 5.45 5.91
C LEU A 141 -2.07 6.19 4.76
N PRO A 142 -2.81 6.64 3.73
CA PRO A 142 -2.23 7.42 2.64
C PRO A 142 -1.61 8.71 3.18
N LEU A 143 -0.32 8.94 2.89
CA LEU A 143 0.42 10.09 3.38
C LEU A 143 0.49 11.18 2.33
N TYR A 144 0.94 10.85 1.12
CA TYR A 144 1.12 11.79 0.01
C TYR A 144 1.21 11.04 -1.32
N SER A 145 1.04 11.77 -2.40
CA SER A 145 1.30 11.30 -3.76
C SER A 145 2.40 12.15 -4.39
N ASN A 146 3.37 11.49 -5.03
CA ASN A 146 4.41 12.18 -5.79
C ASN A 146 3.86 12.67 -7.13
N GLN A 147 4.44 13.76 -7.61
CA GLN A 147 4.33 14.15 -9.01
C GLN A 147 5.56 13.64 -9.76
N TYR A 148 5.32 12.98 -10.88
CA TYR A 148 6.39 12.55 -11.77
C TYR A 148 6.60 13.59 -12.85
N HIS A 149 7.85 13.80 -13.22
CA HIS A 149 8.25 14.72 -14.28
C HIS A 149 9.11 13.97 -15.28
N ASP A 150 8.67 13.96 -16.54
CA ASP A 150 9.42 13.36 -17.62
C ASP A 150 10.24 14.42 -18.34
N PHE A 151 11.55 14.25 -18.40
CA PHE A 151 12.47 15.08 -19.16
C PHE A 151 12.84 14.36 -20.45
N TYR A 152 12.50 14.95 -21.58
CA TYR A 152 12.79 14.36 -22.88
C TYR A 152 13.27 15.40 -23.88
N ASN A 153 13.96 14.93 -24.94
CA ASN A 153 14.50 15.81 -25.97
C ASN A 153 13.36 16.45 -26.78
N SER A 154 13.41 17.77 -26.99
CA SER A 154 12.38 18.51 -27.73
C SER A 154 12.19 18.07 -29.20
N LYS A 155 13.15 17.32 -29.76
CA LYS A 155 13.02 16.71 -31.11
C LYS A 155 12.12 15.48 -31.10
N LEU A 156 11.92 14.84 -29.96
CA LEU A 156 11.00 13.72 -29.81
C LEU A 156 9.57 14.23 -29.89
N LYS A 157 8.79 13.68 -30.81
CA LYS A 157 7.38 14.05 -31.01
C LYS A 157 6.47 12.99 -30.40
N HIS A 158 5.23 13.38 -30.14
CA HIS A 158 4.19 12.49 -29.59
C HIS A 158 4.55 11.84 -28.25
N TRP A 159 5.47 12.43 -27.48
CA TRP A 159 5.71 12.02 -26.11
C TRP A 159 4.56 12.49 -25.23
N VAL A 160 3.63 11.58 -24.94
CA VAL A 160 2.45 11.86 -24.12
C VAL A 160 2.37 10.80 -23.03
N THR A 161 2.61 11.20 -21.80
CA THR A 161 2.46 10.35 -20.61
C THR A 161 1.13 10.59 -19.93
N SER A 162 0.58 9.59 -19.31
CA SER A 162 -0.59 9.67 -18.44
C SER A 162 -0.59 8.51 -17.46
N GLU A 163 -1.40 8.62 -16.41
CA GLU A 163 -1.60 7.53 -15.45
C GLU A 163 -2.10 6.23 -16.10
N MET A 164 -2.76 6.34 -17.25
CA MET A 164 -3.33 5.22 -18.01
C MET A 164 -2.43 4.71 -19.13
N LYS A 165 -1.29 5.37 -19.38
CA LYS A 165 -0.38 5.05 -20.47
C LYS A 165 1.01 4.79 -19.93
N GLY A 166 1.39 3.54 -19.85
CA GLY A 166 2.70 3.14 -19.38
C GLY A 166 3.84 3.59 -20.32
N LEU A 167 5.07 3.61 -19.79
CA LEU A 167 6.27 4.07 -20.52
C LEU A 167 6.46 3.37 -21.87
N THR A 168 6.25 2.06 -21.92
CA THR A 168 6.37 1.29 -23.17
C THR A 168 5.44 1.79 -24.26
N ALA A 169 4.17 2.03 -23.94
CA ALA A 169 3.20 2.57 -24.91
C ALA A 169 3.57 4.00 -25.35
N THR A 170 4.09 4.81 -24.42
CA THR A 170 4.58 6.15 -24.73
C THR A 170 5.76 6.13 -25.70
N ILE A 171 6.73 5.22 -25.49
CA ILE A 171 7.89 5.05 -26.38
C ILE A 171 7.46 4.60 -27.78
N LEU A 172 6.52 3.65 -27.88
CA LEU A 172 6.04 3.13 -29.16
C LEU A 172 5.32 4.19 -30.00
N ASP A 173 4.68 5.16 -29.38
CA ASP A 173 3.97 6.24 -30.07
C ASP A 173 4.88 7.45 -30.38
N ALA A 174 6.03 7.56 -29.71
CA ALA A 174 6.96 8.66 -29.90
C ALA A 174 7.83 8.48 -31.15
N TRP A 175 8.09 9.58 -31.86
CA TRP A 175 8.98 9.61 -33.03
C TRP A 175 9.64 10.98 -33.24
#